data_58e6f3041db1d51ee985e544891fb83f
#
_entry.id   58e6f3041db1d51ee985e544891fb83f
#
_cell.length_a   1.000
_cell.length_b   1.000
_cell.length_c   1.000
_cell.angle_alpha   90.00
_cell.angle_beta   90.00
_cell.angle_gamma   90.00
#
_symmetry.space_group_name_H-M   'P 1'
#
loop_
_entity.id
_entity.type
_entity.pdbx_description
1 polymer ?
#
loop_
_entity_poly.entity_id
_entity_poly.type
_entity_poly.pdbx_seq_one_letter_code
_entity_poly.pdbx_strand_id
1 'polypeptide(L)'
;MEIVEKKGITVIVDYAHNELSFESVFDHIEKFYPKSKVICLFGCQGNKALDRRTQLPQVVGHHADFAVITTDDPENEDPKNILDEVGAEMEKTPVPFVKIEDREKAVEFTIETAQNGDVVFLSGKGPETTQKVHGKTVPYKGDMTSALTALEKK
;
A
#
# COMPACT_ATOMS: atom_id res chain seq x y z
N MET A 1 -1.57 13.84 2.00
CA MET A 1 -0.63 13.27 1.01
C MET A 1 0.76 13.84 1.24
N GLU A 2 1.71 12.98 1.49
CA GLU A 2 3.13 13.37 1.59
C GLU A 2 3.87 12.79 0.40
N ILE A 3 4.74 13.58 -0.23
CA ILE A 3 5.48 13.17 -1.42
C ILE A 3 6.96 13.42 -1.21
N VAL A 4 7.78 12.39 -1.45
CA VAL A 4 9.25 12.49 -1.41
C VAL A 4 9.81 11.93 -2.71
N GLU A 5 10.74 12.67 -3.29
CA GLU A 5 11.50 12.20 -4.46
C GLU A 5 12.96 11.99 -4.04
N LYS A 6 13.44 10.77 -4.17
CA LYS A 6 14.82 10.42 -3.79
C LYS A 6 15.32 9.25 -4.65
N LYS A 7 16.54 9.37 -5.13
CA LYS A 7 17.17 8.36 -6.00
C LYS A 7 16.34 8.02 -7.24
N GLY A 8 15.61 9.00 -7.78
CA GLY A 8 14.77 8.83 -8.95
C GLY A 8 13.43 8.13 -8.68
N ILE A 9 13.12 7.84 -7.43
CA ILE A 9 11.86 7.21 -7.04
C ILE A 9 10.98 8.24 -6.34
N THR A 10 9.73 8.32 -6.77
CA THR A 10 8.71 9.16 -6.12
C THR A 10 7.91 8.30 -5.16
N VAL A 11 7.92 8.65 -3.88
CA VAL A 11 7.14 7.94 -2.85
C VAL A 11 6.00 8.85 -2.41
N ILE A 12 4.78 8.34 -2.50
CA ILE A 12 3.56 9.00 -2.05
C ILE A 12 3.01 8.23 -0.86
N VAL A 13 2.87 8.89 0.27
CA VAL A 13 2.26 8.33 1.48
C VAL A 13 0.96 9.05 1.73
N ASP A 14 -0.14 8.30 1.84
CA ASP A 14 -1.47 8.88 2.03
C ASP A 14 -2.33 7.99 2.93
N TYR A 15 -3.20 8.62 3.71
CA TYR A 15 -4.15 7.93 4.56
C TYR A 15 -5.31 7.28 3.79
N ALA A 16 -5.34 7.40 2.48
CA ALA A 16 -6.37 6.81 1.63
C ALA A 16 -6.60 5.33 1.96
N HIS A 17 -7.85 4.97 2.20
CA HIS A 17 -8.23 3.62 2.62
C HIS A 17 -9.59 3.17 2.08
N ASN A 18 -10.21 3.94 1.20
CA ASN A 18 -11.45 3.57 0.52
C ASN A 18 -11.34 3.83 -0.99
N GLU A 19 -12.31 3.34 -1.74
CA GLU A 19 -12.33 3.43 -3.20
C GLU A 19 -12.16 4.86 -3.70
N LEU A 20 -12.95 5.79 -3.17
CA LEU A 20 -12.93 7.18 -3.63
C LEU A 20 -11.59 7.86 -3.36
N SER A 21 -11.01 7.66 -2.19
CA SER A 21 -9.72 8.23 -1.84
C SER A 21 -8.57 7.61 -2.65
N PHE A 22 -8.63 6.33 -2.96
CA PHE A 22 -7.68 5.69 -3.86
C PHE A 22 -7.75 6.27 -5.27
N GLU A 23 -8.95 6.42 -5.82
CA GLU A 23 -9.13 7.04 -7.14
C GLU A 23 -8.53 8.44 -7.18
N SER A 24 -8.74 9.23 -6.13
CA SER A 24 -8.18 10.58 -6.03
C SER A 24 -6.64 10.59 -6.10
N VAL A 25 -5.98 9.66 -5.40
CA VAL A 25 -4.52 9.56 -5.44
C VAL A 25 -4.04 9.07 -6.81
N PHE A 26 -4.70 8.08 -7.40
CA PHE A 26 -4.33 7.60 -8.73
C PHE A 26 -4.54 8.67 -9.80
N ASP A 27 -5.59 9.48 -9.71
CA ASP A 27 -5.80 10.63 -10.60
C ASP A 27 -4.65 11.62 -10.50
N HIS A 28 -4.17 11.89 -9.28
CA HIS A 28 -2.99 12.74 -9.07
C HIS A 28 -1.75 12.14 -9.73
N ILE A 29 -1.52 10.84 -9.55
CA ILE A 29 -0.37 10.15 -10.15
C ILE A 29 -0.44 10.22 -11.67
N GLU A 30 -1.59 9.94 -12.25
CA GLU A 30 -1.78 9.98 -13.71
C GLU A 30 -1.54 11.36 -14.26
N LYS A 31 -1.99 12.41 -13.55
CA LYS A 31 -1.82 13.79 -13.97
C LYS A 31 -0.37 14.28 -13.92
N PHE A 32 0.35 13.96 -12.84
CA PHE A 32 1.68 14.50 -12.60
C PHE A 32 2.82 13.54 -12.97
N TYR A 33 2.53 12.24 -13.08
CA TYR A 33 3.52 11.21 -13.40
C TYR A 33 3.01 10.26 -14.49
N PRO A 34 2.55 10.79 -15.63
CA PRO A 34 1.80 9.97 -16.62
C PRO A 34 2.61 8.87 -17.29
N LYS A 35 3.94 8.95 -17.22
CA LYS A 35 4.84 7.97 -17.86
C LYS A 35 5.50 7.02 -16.86
N SER A 36 5.18 7.16 -15.58
CA SER A 36 5.78 6.34 -14.53
C SER A 36 5.03 5.03 -14.36
N LYS A 37 5.77 3.97 -14.04
CA LYS A 37 5.16 2.75 -13.49
C LYS A 37 4.76 3.02 -12.06
N VAL A 38 3.65 2.44 -11.64
CA VAL A 38 3.07 2.65 -10.31
C VAL A 38 3.07 1.34 -9.54
N ILE A 39 3.71 1.36 -8.38
CA ILE A 39 3.67 0.25 -7.43
C ILE A 39 2.80 0.70 -6.27
N CYS A 40 1.73 -0.04 -6.00
CA CYS A 40 0.78 0.28 -4.93
C CYS A 40 0.89 -0.72 -3.79
N LEU A 41 1.16 -0.22 -2.59
CA LEU A 41 1.10 -1.01 -1.37
C LEU A 41 -0.21 -0.67 -0.66
N PHE A 42 -1.00 -1.69 -0.35
CA PHE A 42 -2.27 -1.50 0.34
C PHE A 42 -2.65 -2.68 1.21
N GLY A 43 -3.56 -2.45 2.14
CA GLY A 43 -4.15 -3.47 2.99
C GLY A 43 -5.59 -3.12 3.32
N CYS A 44 -6.28 -4.04 3.98
CA CYS A 44 -7.64 -3.85 4.45
C CYS A 44 -7.72 -4.09 5.95
N GLN A 45 -8.62 -3.38 6.61
CA GLN A 45 -8.81 -3.51 8.05
C GLN A 45 -9.58 -4.77 8.41
N GLY A 46 -9.33 -5.28 9.60
CA GLY A 46 -10.13 -6.35 10.19
C GLY A 46 -11.40 -5.83 10.85
N ASN A 47 -12.39 -6.69 10.98
CA ASN A 47 -13.66 -6.48 11.68
C ASN A 47 -14.57 -5.38 11.13
N LYS A 48 -14.20 -4.70 10.07
CA LYS A 48 -15.01 -3.62 9.48
C LYS A 48 -14.69 -3.39 8.02
N ALA A 49 -15.56 -2.66 7.33
CA ALA A 49 -15.37 -2.24 5.95
C ALA A 49 -15.01 -3.40 5.00
N LEU A 50 -15.73 -4.53 5.14
CA LEU A 50 -15.44 -5.76 4.39
C LEU A 50 -15.56 -5.57 2.87
N ASP A 51 -16.40 -4.65 2.40
CA ASP A 51 -16.56 -4.31 1.01
C ASP A 51 -15.28 -3.77 0.35
N ARG A 52 -14.39 -3.18 1.15
CA ARG A 52 -13.08 -2.69 0.66
C ARG A 52 -12.19 -3.82 0.17
N ARG A 53 -12.37 -5.04 0.68
CA ARG A 53 -11.59 -6.22 0.25
C ARG A 53 -11.87 -6.61 -1.20
N THR A 54 -12.97 -6.16 -1.76
CA THR A 54 -13.33 -6.30 -3.18
C THR A 54 -13.05 -5.02 -3.95
N GLN A 55 -13.43 -3.87 -3.41
CA GLN A 55 -13.35 -2.58 -4.08
C GLN A 55 -11.92 -2.10 -4.31
N LEU A 56 -11.05 -2.18 -3.28
CA LEU A 56 -9.67 -1.72 -3.41
C LEU A 56 -8.87 -2.52 -4.45
N PRO A 57 -8.94 -3.86 -4.48
CA PRO A 57 -8.29 -4.61 -5.56
C PRO A 57 -8.73 -4.20 -6.96
N GLN A 58 -10.00 -3.87 -7.15
CA GLN A 58 -10.51 -3.41 -8.46
C GLN A 58 -9.88 -2.08 -8.86
N VAL A 59 -9.81 -1.12 -7.94
CA VAL A 59 -9.19 0.18 -8.20
C VAL A 59 -7.69 0.02 -8.49
N VAL A 60 -7.00 -0.72 -7.65
CA VAL A 60 -5.56 -0.99 -7.83
C VAL A 60 -5.33 -1.73 -9.15
N GLY A 61 -6.19 -2.68 -9.49
CA GLY A 61 -6.13 -3.44 -10.74
C GLY A 61 -6.32 -2.59 -12.01
N HIS A 62 -6.95 -1.41 -11.88
CA HIS A 62 -7.10 -0.47 -12.99
C HIS A 62 -5.93 0.48 -13.16
N HIS A 63 -5.22 0.79 -12.09
CA HIS A 63 -4.27 1.92 -12.10
C HIS A 63 -2.82 1.52 -11.86
N ALA A 64 -2.57 0.47 -11.09
CA ALA A 64 -1.21 0.08 -10.74
C ALA A 64 -0.59 -0.88 -11.75
N ASP A 65 0.73 -0.91 -11.80
CA ASP A 65 1.51 -1.86 -12.60
C ASP A 65 1.97 -3.05 -11.76
N PHE A 66 2.08 -2.86 -10.46
CA PHE A 66 2.42 -3.90 -9.50
C PHE A 66 1.80 -3.57 -8.15
N ALA A 67 1.38 -4.58 -7.40
CA ALA A 67 0.76 -4.40 -6.10
C ALA A 67 1.46 -5.21 -5.01
N VAL A 68 1.53 -4.64 -3.82
CA VAL A 68 1.99 -5.30 -2.61
C VAL A 68 0.84 -5.26 -1.59
N ILE A 69 0.32 -6.43 -1.24
CA ILE A 69 -0.75 -6.55 -0.25
C ILE A 69 -0.11 -6.80 1.11
N THR A 70 -0.47 -6.00 2.09
CA THR A 70 0.09 -6.11 3.44
C THR A 70 -0.97 -5.87 4.51
N THR A 71 -0.55 -5.95 5.75
CA THR A 71 -1.41 -5.71 6.92
C THR A 71 -1.65 -4.21 7.11
N ASP A 72 -2.90 -3.85 7.36
CA ASP A 72 -3.30 -2.53 7.88
C ASP A 72 -3.51 -2.66 9.39
N ASP A 73 -4.73 -2.53 9.87
CA ASP A 73 -5.12 -2.82 11.25
C ASP A 73 -5.96 -4.11 11.27
N PRO A 74 -5.38 -5.28 11.57
CA PRO A 74 -6.11 -6.54 11.47
C PRO A 74 -7.14 -6.73 12.58
N GLU A 75 -7.06 -5.96 13.66
CA GLU A 75 -7.92 -6.08 14.83
C GLU A 75 -7.92 -7.50 15.38
N ASN A 76 -9.07 -8.18 15.42
CA ASN A 76 -9.18 -9.55 15.94
C ASN A 76 -9.15 -10.61 14.83
N GLU A 77 -9.00 -10.21 13.57
CA GLU A 77 -8.89 -11.16 12.46
C GLU A 77 -7.44 -11.61 12.26
N ASP A 78 -7.26 -12.82 11.74
CA ASP A 78 -5.95 -13.29 11.31
C ASP A 78 -5.51 -12.48 10.08
N PRO A 79 -4.37 -11.77 10.13
CA PRO A 79 -3.90 -11.00 8.98
C PRO A 79 -3.77 -11.81 7.70
N LYS A 80 -3.38 -13.09 7.80
CA LYS A 80 -3.25 -13.98 6.64
C LYS A 80 -4.57 -14.17 5.91
N ASN A 81 -5.67 -14.30 6.65
CA ASN A 81 -6.98 -14.46 6.04
C ASN A 81 -7.41 -13.20 5.28
N ILE A 82 -7.10 -12.02 5.81
CA ILE A 82 -7.37 -10.76 5.12
C ILE A 82 -6.55 -10.67 3.84
N LEU A 83 -5.26 -10.98 3.90
CA LEU A 83 -4.39 -10.96 2.74
C LEU A 83 -4.85 -11.96 1.67
N ASP A 84 -5.30 -13.14 2.07
CA ASP A 84 -5.78 -14.16 1.15
C ASP A 84 -7.08 -13.73 0.44
N GLU A 85 -8.01 -13.11 1.17
CA GLU A 85 -9.24 -12.56 0.56
C GLU A 85 -8.93 -11.47 -0.45
N VAL A 86 -8.07 -10.53 -0.09
CA VAL A 86 -7.67 -9.42 -0.97
C VAL A 86 -6.90 -9.97 -2.17
N GLY A 87 -6.01 -10.94 -1.95
CA GLY A 87 -5.24 -11.59 -3.01
C GLY A 87 -6.12 -12.32 -4.01
N ALA A 88 -7.17 -13.01 -3.55
CA ALA A 88 -8.12 -13.67 -4.43
C ALA A 88 -8.83 -12.68 -5.37
N GLU A 89 -9.14 -11.48 -4.88
CA GLU A 89 -9.71 -10.42 -5.72
C GLU A 89 -8.68 -9.82 -6.68
N MET A 90 -7.42 -9.67 -6.24
CA MET A 90 -6.34 -9.21 -7.12
C MET A 90 -6.09 -10.18 -8.28
N GLU A 91 -6.24 -11.49 -8.07
CA GLU A 91 -6.09 -12.49 -9.12
C GLU A 91 -7.06 -12.29 -10.29
N LYS A 92 -8.18 -11.61 -10.05
CA LYS A 92 -9.17 -11.28 -11.10
C LYS A 92 -8.72 -10.09 -11.96
N THR A 93 -7.62 -9.46 -11.64
CA THR A 93 -7.07 -8.31 -12.37
C THR A 93 -5.81 -8.73 -13.13
N PRO A 94 -5.35 -7.93 -14.13
CA PRO A 94 -4.11 -8.24 -14.84
C PRO A 94 -2.84 -7.83 -14.08
N VAL A 95 -2.97 -7.20 -12.91
CA VAL A 95 -1.83 -6.66 -12.16
C VAL A 95 -1.14 -7.75 -11.35
N PRO A 96 0.17 -7.99 -11.55
CA PRO A 96 0.92 -8.91 -10.70
C PRO A 96 1.06 -8.36 -9.28
N PHE A 97 1.09 -9.24 -8.30
CA PHE A 97 1.14 -8.85 -6.91
C PHE A 97 1.86 -9.86 -6.03
N VAL A 98 2.24 -9.41 -4.84
CA VAL A 98 2.75 -10.26 -3.76
C VAL A 98 2.00 -9.95 -2.47
N LYS A 99 2.02 -10.90 -1.53
CA LYS A 99 1.44 -10.75 -0.19
C LYS A 99 2.59 -10.81 0.82
N ILE A 100 2.74 -9.76 1.63
CA ILE A 100 3.75 -9.68 2.68
C ILE A 100 3.07 -9.21 3.96
N GLU A 101 2.95 -10.10 4.94
CA GLU A 101 2.19 -9.83 6.16
C GLU A 101 2.78 -8.71 6.99
N ASP A 102 4.08 -8.72 7.24
CA ASP A 102 4.78 -7.68 8.00
C ASP A 102 4.84 -6.39 7.17
N ARG A 103 4.20 -5.33 7.66
CA ARG A 103 4.09 -4.08 6.91
C ARG A 103 5.42 -3.38 6.70
N GLU A 104 6.31 -3.38 7.69
CA GLU A 104 7.63 -2.76 7.52
C GLU A 104 8.43 -3.47 6.43
N LYS A 105 8.39 -4.80 6.43
CA LYS A 105 9.03 -5.61 5.37
C LYS A 105 8.37 -5.40 4.01
N ALA A 106 7.06 -5.21 3.98
CA ALA A 106 6.34 -4.91 2.76
C ALA A 106 6.76 -3.57 2.16
N VAL A 107 6.88 -2.53 2.98
CA VAL A 107 7.39 -1.23 2.53
C VAL A 107 8.82 -1.34 2.02
N GLU A 108 9.68 -2.03 2.76
CA GLU A 108 11.08 -2.27 2.35
C GLU A 108 11.14 -2.98 1.00
N PHE A 109 10.40 -4.07 0.82
CA PHE A 109 10.31 -4.81 -0.45
C PHE A 109 9.84 -3.90 -1.59
N THR A 110 8.82 -3.09 -1.34
CA THR A 110 8.26 -2.19 -2.35
C THR A 110 9.31 -1.18 -2.84
N ILE A 111 10.05 -0.60 -1.92
CA ILE A 111 11.12 0.35 -2.25
C ILE A 111 12.27 -0.35 -2.98
N GLU A 112 12.68 -1.53 -2.54
CA GLU A 112 13.74 -2.31 -3.19
C GLU A 112 13.37 -2.70 -4.62
N THR A 113 12.11 -3.00 -4.87
CA THR A 113 11.60 -3.39 -6.19
C THR A 113 11.50 -2.19 -7.14
N ALA A 114 11.24 -0.99 -6.62
CA ALA A 114 11.09 0.21 -7.43
C ALA A 114 12.38 0.59 -8.15
N GLN A 115 12.24 1.07 -9.37
CA GLN A 115 13.32 1.52 -10.22
C GLN A 115 13.25 3.02 -10.47
N ASN A 116 14.33 3.58 -10.99
CA ASN A 116 14.38 4.97 -11.37
C ASN A 116 13.22 5.33 -12.31
N GLY A 117 12.46 6.34 -11.95
CA GLY A 117 11.28 6.79 -12.68
C GLY A 117 9.95 6.24 -12.15
N ASP A 118 9.97 5.27 -11.24
CA ASP A 118 8.75 4.70 -10.68
C ASP A 118 8.12 5.58 -9.62
N VAL A 119 6.80 5.43 -9.48
CA VAL A 119 6.01 6.00 -8.38
C VAL A 119 5.59 4.87 -7.45
N VAL A 120 5.85 5.04 -6.17
CA VAL A 120 5.43 4.12 -5.11
C VAL A 120 4.33 4.80 -4.31
N PHE A 121 3.15 4.18 -4.27
CA PHE A 121 2.02 4.64 -3.46
C PHE A 121 1.85 3.73 -2.24
N LEU A 122 2.12 4.27 -1.06
CA LEU A 122 1.94 3.60 0.23
C LEU A 122 0.64 4.12 0.86
N SER A 123 -0.37 3.27 0.93
CA SER A 123 -1.73 3.67 1.28
C SER A 123 -2.19 3.14 2.64
N GLY A 124 -3.15 3.85 3.23
CA GLY A 124 -3.95 3.38 4.36
C GLY A 124 -3.52 3.87 5.72
N LYS A 125 -2.24 3.96 5.99
CA LYS A 125 -1.71 4.37 7.31
C LYS A 125 -1.37 5.86 7.38
N GLY A 126 -1.02 6.49 6.26
CA GLY A 126 -0.60 7.89 6.26
C GLY A 126 0.50 8.16 7.31
N PRO A 127 0.30 9.13 8.22
CA PRO A 127 1.29 9.46 9.24
C PRO A 127 1.25 8.55 10.47
N GLU A 128 0.42 7.53 10.51
CA GLU A 128 0.24 6.68 11.69
C GLU A 128 1.50 5.88 12.01
N THR A 129 1.80 5.78 13.31
CA THR A 129 2.94 5.03 13.84
C THR A 129 2.50 3.91 14.79
N THR A 130 1.28 3.42 14.59
CA THR A 130 0.70 2.33 15.37
C THR A 130 -0.12 1.42 14.47
N GLN A 131 -0.31 0.17 14.91
CA GLN A 131 -1.25 -0.79 14.34
C GLN A 131 -2.17 -1.33 15.43
N LYS A 132 -3.40 -1.63 15.07
CA LYS A 132 -4.38 -2.23 15.98
C LYS A 132 -4.42 -3.74 15.77
N VAL A 133 -3.93 -4.48 16.75
CA VAL A 133 -3.81 -5.95 16.71
C VAL A 133 -4.44 -6.54 17.97
N HIS A 134 -5.44 -7.39 17.81
CA HIS A 134 -6.17 -8.01 18.93
C HIS A 134 -6.68 -7.02 19.97
N GLY A 135 -7.27 -5.91 19.50
CA GLY A 135 -7.81 -4.86 20.36
C GLY A 135 -6.75 -4.00 21.06
N LYS A 136 -5.48 -4.21 20.75
CA LYS A 136 -4.36 -3.45 21.32
C LYS A 136 -3.70 -2.59 20.26
N THR A 137 -3.24 -1.41 20.68
CA THR A 137 -2.43 -0.54 19.85
C THR A 137 -0.95 -0.91 20.04
N VAL A 138 -0.30 -1.36 18.96
CA VAL A 138 1.11 -1.73 18.98
C VAL A 138 1.95 -0.74 18.20
N PRO A 139 3.22 -0.53 18.57
CA PRO A 139 4.11 0.38 17.83
C PRO A 139 4.31 -0.06 16.38
N TYR A 140 4.36 0.92 15.49
CA TYR A 140 4.70 0.75 14.09
C TYR A 140 5.62 1.89 13.67
N LYS A 141 6.68 1.58 12.92
CA LYS A 141 7.71 2.56 12.52
C LYS A 141 7.14 3.71 11.66
N GLY A 142 6.10 3.45 10.90
CA GLY A 142 5.50 4.40 9.98
C GLY A 142 5.94 4.17 8.54
N ASP A 143 5.02 4.39 7.60
CA ASP A 143 5.28 4.14 6.18
C ASP A 143 6.41 5.03 5.63
N MET A 144 6.38 6.33 5.92
CA MET A 144 7.39 7.25 5.40
C MET A 144 8.77 6.95 5.99
N THR A 145 8.87 6.69 7.30
CA THR A 145 10.14 6.36 7.94
C THR A 145 10.71 5.07 7.37
N SER A 146 9.89 4.05 7.20
CA SER A 146 10.30 2.78 6.61
C SER A 146 10.77 2.95 5.16
N ALA A 147 10.05 3.76 4.38
CA ALA A 147 10.42 4.06 3.00
C ALA A 147 11.75 4.81 2.90
N LEU A 148 11.94 5.85 3.71
CA LEU A 148 13.18 6.62 3.71
C LEU A 148 14.38 5.77 4.13
N THR A 149 14.22 4.92 5.13
CA THR A 149 15.27 3.97 5.55
C THR A 149 15.65 3.02 4.41
N ALA A 150 14.66 2.48 3.71
CA ALA A 150 14.91 1.60 2.57
C ALA A 150 15.58 2.33 1.40
N LEU A 151 15.18 3.57 1.13
CA LEU A 151 15.80 4.40 0.08
C LEU A 151 17.27 4.70 0.37
N GLU A 152 17.63 4.89 1.63
CA GLU A 152 19.02 5.12 2.03
C GLU A 152 19.93 3.92 1.72
N LYS A 153 19.36 2.72 1.73
CA LYS A 153 20.10 1.48 1.46
C LYS A 153 20.22 1.15 -0.03
N LYS A 154 19.53 1.89 -0.89
CA LYS A 154 19.58 1.67 -2.35
C LYS A 154 20.86 2.21 -3.03
#